data_23ebe81b1cb7459210d0a64b9d0972ae
#
_entry.id   23ebe81b1cb7459210d0a64b9d0972ae
#
_cell.length_a   1.000
_cell.length_b   1.000
_cell.length_c   1.000
_cell.angle_alpha   90.00
_cell.angle_beta   90.00
_cell.angle_gamma   90.00
#
_symmetry.space_group_name_H-M   'P 1'
#
loop_
_entity.id
_entity.type
_entity.pdbx_description
1 polymer ?
#
loop_
_entity_poly.entity_id
_entity_poly.type
_entity_poly.pdbx_seq_one_letter_code
_entity_poly.pdbx_strand_id
1 'polypeptide(L)'
;IEDLAQTLKTWKKIESVHIIGFTDRLGSEAYNLRLSQARAETVRSYLQSQQVPVEQISVAGLGKLKPVTTPEQCPSTLPRKALIDCLQPDRRIEIQLIGSK
;
A
#
# COMPACT_ATOMS: atom_id res chain seq x y z
N ILE A 1 4.65 9.55 1.27
CA ILE A 1 5.90 8.79 1.39
C ILE A 1 7.00 9.59 2.08
N GLU A 2 7.18 10.87 1.71
CA GLU A 2 8.19 11.69 2.37
C GLU A 2 7.93 11.84 3.86
N ASP A 3 6.67 12.04 4.25
CA ASP A 3 6.28 12.12 5.65
C ASP A 3 6.58 10.82 6.38
N LEU A 4 6.38 9.67 5.72
CA LEU A 4 6.68 8.38 6.30
C LEU A 4 8.18 8.24 6.58
N ALA A 5 9.03 8.59 5.61
CA ALA A 5 10.47 8.50 5.77
C ALA A 5 10.94 9.40 6.92
N GLN A 6 10.42 10.64 7.01
CA GLN A 6 10.76 11.55 8.08
C GLN A 6 10.31 11.01 9.44
N THR A 7 9.08 10.48 9.52
CA THR A 7 8.57 9.89 10.75
C THR A 7 9.44 8.72 11.21
N LEU A 8 9.79 7.82 10.29
CA LEU A 8 10.61 6.64 10.62
C LEU A 8 12.00 7.02 11.11
N LYS A 9 12.57 8.11 10.61
CA LYS A 9 13.89 8.57 11.05
C LYS A 9 13.89 9.03 12.50
N THR A 10 12.73 9.35 13.08
CA THR A 10 12.63 9.73 14.48
C THR A 10 12.57 8.55 15.44
N TRP A 11 12.40 7.35 14.94
CA TRP A 11 12.32 6.14 15.76
C TRP A 11 13.71 5.74 16.25
N LYS A 12 13.80 5.31 17.51
CA LYS A 12 15.07 4.85 18.10
C LYS A 12 15.55 3.58 17.42
N LYS A 13 14.64 2.64 17.15
CA LYS A 13 14.96 1.37 16.53
C LYS A 13 13.77 0.91 15.68
N ILE A 14 14.03 0.52 14.45
CA ILE A 14 13.04 -0.09 13.57
C ILE A 14 13.51 -1.50 13.24
N GLU A 15 12.85 -2.50 13.82
CA GLU A 15 13.23 -3.89 13.60
C GLU A 15 12.75 -4.38 12.24
N SER A 16 11.48 -4.12 11.91
CA SER A 16 10.96 -4.53 10.61
C SER A 16 9.91 -3.55 10.10
N VAL A 17 9.86 -3.45 8.76
CA VAL A 17 8.82 -2.74 8.03
C VAL A 17 8.22 -3.73 7.05
N HIS A 18 6.91 -3.90 7.08
CA HIS A 18 6.20 -4.74 6.13
C HIS A 18 5.28 -3.86 5.30
N ILE A 19 5.53 -3.80 3.99
CA ILE A 19 4.83 -2.92 3.06
C ILE A 19 3.88 -3.76 2.22
N ILE A 20 2.59 -3.44 2.29
CA ILE A 20 1.55 -4.21 1.61
C ILE A 20 0.81 -3.31 0.63
N GLY A 21 0.83 -3.67 -0.65
CA GLY A 21 0.11 -2.95 -1.69
C GLY A 21 -1.25 -3.55 -1.96
N PHE A 22 -2.23 -2.71 -2.19
CA PHE A 22 -3.60 -3.10 -2.54
C PHE A 22 -4.08 -2.34 -3.76
N THR A 23 -5.01 -2.95 -4.49
CA THR A 23 -5.68 -2.32 -5.62
C THR A 23 -7.19 -2.33 -5.38
N ASP A 24 -7.93 -1.62 -6.24
CA ASP A 24 -9.39 -1.78 -6.25
C ASP A 24 -9.80 -3.06 -6.98
N ARG A 25 -11.11 -3.30 -7.07
CA ARG A 25 -11.66 -4.53 -7.64
C ARG A 25 -11.72 -4.56 -9.17
N LEU A 26 -11.34 -3.47 -9.82
CA LEU A 26 -11.39 -3.37 -11.29
C LEU A 26 -10.16 -4.02 -11.92
N GLY A 27 -10.37 -4.67 -13.07
CA GLY A 27 -9.31 -5.35 -13.79
C GLY A 27 -9.11 -6.79 -13.35
N SER A 28 -8.12 -7.47 -13.94
CA SER A 28 -7.85 -8.87 -13.64
C SER A 28 -7.10 -9.03 -12.33
N GLU A 29 -7.27 -10.17 -11.68
CA GLU A 29 -6.58 -10.48 -10.44
C GLU A 29 -5.07 -10.54 -10.64
N ALA A 30 -4.60 -11.20 -11.71
CA ALA A 30 -3.17 -11.32 -12.00
C ALA A 30 -2.52 -9.96 -12.23
N TYR A 31 -3.17 -9.08 -12.98
CA TYR A 31 -2.68 -7.72 -13.21
C TYR A 31 -2.60 -6.94 -11.91
N ASN A 32 -3.63 -7.00 -11.09
CA ASN A 32 -3.67 -6.26 -9.83
C ASN A 32 -2.67 -6.77 -8.81
N LEU A 33 -2.42 -8.08 -8.78
CA LEU A 33 -1.37 -8.62 -7.92
C LEU A 33 -0.01 -8.07 -8.31
N ARG A 34 0.32 -8.06 -9.60
CA ARG A 34 1.59 -7.49 -10.07
C ARG A 34 1.68 -6.01 -9.81
N LEU A 35 0.59 -5.26 -10.03
CA LEU A 35 0.57 -3.81 -9.81
C LEU A 35 0.77 -3.48 -8.33
N SER A 36 0.09 -4.19 -7.44
CA SER A 36 0.22 -3.96 -6.00
C SER A 36 1.62 -4.31 -5.50
N GLN A 37 2.22 -5.39 -6.01
CA GLN A 37 3.61 -5.75 -5.69
C GLN A 37 4.57 -4.66 -6.16
N ALA A 38 4.41 -4.17 -7.40
CA ALA A 38 5.28 -3.13 -7.94
C ALA A 38 5.18 -1.83 -7.14
N ARG A 39 3.98 -1.47 -6.70
CA ARG A 39 3.79 -0.27 -5.87
C ARG A 39 4.46 -0.42 -4.51
N ALA A 40 4.34 -1.58 -3.88
CA ALA A 40 5.01 -1.86 -2.61
C ALA A 40 6.53 -1.82 -2.76
N GLU A 41 7.06 -2.37 -3.86
CA GLU A 41 8.49 -2.31 -4.18
C GLU A 41 8.98 -0.87 -4.35
N THR A 42 8.17 -0.01 -4.96
CA THR A 42 8.51 1.40 -5.12
C THR A 42 8.65 2.09 -3.77
N VAL A 43 7.76 1.80 -2.82
CA VAL A 43 7.84 2.35 -1.47
C VAL A 43 9.11 1.85 -0.77
N ARG A 44 9.42 0.56 -0.89
CA ARG A 44 10.65 0.00 -0.33
C ARG A 44 11.89 0.71 -0.87
N SER A 45 11.96 0.87 -2.19
CA SER A 45 13.10 1.55 -2.84
C SER A 45 13.25 2.98 -2.35
N TYR A 46 12.11 3.68 -2.19
CA TYR A 46 12.13 5.04 -1.68
C TYR A 46 12.69 5.09 -0.24
N LEU A 47 12.22 4.22 0.65
CA LEU A 47 12.71 4.18 2.02
C LEU A 47 14.20 3.87 2.07
N GLN A 48 14.67 2.96 1.23
CA GLN A 48 16.10 2.65 1.15
C GLN A 48 16.90 3.85 0.63
N SER A 49 16.39 4.58 -0.35
CA SER A 49 17.07 5.77 -0.88
C SER A 49 17.17 6.89 0.14
N GLN A 50 16.23 6.95 1.09
CA GLN A 50 16.23 7.93 2.17
C GLN A 50 17.09 7.49 3.37
N GLN A 51 17.73 6.33 3.26
CA GLN A 51 18.61 5.79 4.30
C GLN A 51 17.91 5.62 5.65
N VAL A 52 16.65 5.20 5.62
CA VAL A 52 15.91 4.89 6.85
C VAL A 52 16.54 3.65 7.48
N PRO A 53 16.95 3.71 8.76
CA PRO A 53 17.65 2.58 9.41
C PRO A 53 16.67 1.48 9.82
N VAL A 54 16.45 0.52 8.94
CA VAL A 54 15.55 -0.63 9.18
C VAL A 54 16.35 -1.92 9.03
N GLU A 55 16.20 -2.83 9.99
CA GLU A 55 16.90 -4.12 9.94
C GLU A 55 16.30 -5.03 8.87
N GLN A 56 14.98 -5.08 8.75
CA GLN A 56 14.30 -5.91 7.76
C GLN A 56 13.18 -5.15 7.08
N ILE A 57 13.14 -5.21 5.76
CA ILE A 57 12.04 -4.66 4.96
C ILE A 57 11.48 -5.81 4.12
N SER A 58 10.17 -6.03 4.21
CA SER A 58 9.48 -6.98 3.35
C SER A 58 8.35 -6.29 2.59
N VAL A 59 8.02 -6.83 1.42
CA VAL A 59 6.95 -6.30 0.58
C VAL A 59 6.01 -7.41 0.17
N ALA A 60 4.74 -7.07 0.02
CA ALA A 60 3.74 -7.99 -0.49
C ALA A 60 2.71 -7.23 -1.33
N GLY A 61 2.23 -7.84 -2.40
CA GLY A 61 1.12 -7.34 -3.17
C GLY A 61 -0.07 -8.26 -2.98
N LEU A 62 -1.15 -7.76 -2.42
CA LEU A 62 -2.37 -8.52 -2.20
C LEU A 62 -3.46 -8.24 -3.23
N GLY A 63 -3.21 -7.30 -4.16
CA GLY A 63 -4.16 -7.02 -5.22
C GLY A 63 -5.51 -6.54 -4.69
N LYS A 64 -6.58 -7.24 -5.08
CA LYS A 64 -7.95 -6.89 -4.73
C LYS A 64 -8.39 -7.34 -3.33
N LEU A 65 -7.54 -8.03 -2.60
CA LEU A 65 -7.92 -8.59 -1.29
C LEU A 65 -8.16 -7.48 -0.27
N LYS A 66 -9.04 -7.76 0.69
CA LYS A 66 -9.34 -6.88 1.81
C LYS A 66 -9.74 -5.46 1.39
N PRO A 67 -10.77 -5.29 0.56
CA PRO A 67 -11.23 -3.95 0.16
C PRO A 67 -11.76 -3.18 1.35
N VAL A 68 -11.54 -1.85 1.32
CA VAL A 68 -12.09 -0.92 2.31
C VAL A 68 -13.54 -0.58 1.97
N THR A 69 -13.84 -0.44 0.68
CA THR A 69 -15.19 -0.13 0.23
C THR A 69 -16.01 -1.40 0.04
N THR A 70 -17.33 -1.24 0.10
CA THR A 70 -18.27 -2.35 -0.12
C THR A 70 -19.00 -2.16 -1.45
N PRO A 71 -19.59 -3.24 -2.03
CA PRO A 71 -20.42 -3.10 -3.24
C PRO A 71 -21.62 -2.17 -3.06
N GLU A 72 -22.11 -2.03 -1.81
CA GLU A 72 -23.21 -1.12 -1.52
C GLU A 72 -22.76 0.35 -1.58
N GLN A 73 -21.55 0.64 -1.14
CA GLN A 73 -20.97 1.98 -1.20
C GLN A 73 -20.58 2.37 -2.62
N CYS A 74 -20.04 1.40 -3.38
CA CYS A 74 -19.54 1.63 -4.74
C CYS A 74 -20.19 0.62 -5.69
N PRO A 75 -21.49 0.79 -6.03
CA PRO A 75 -22.18 -0.18 -6.88
C PRO A 75 -21.65 -0.14 -8.31
N SER A 76 -21.62 -1.32 -8.95
CA SER A 76 -21.12 -1.46 -10.31
C SER A 76 -21.98 -0.73 -11.36
N THR A 77 -23.17 -0.27 -10.94
CA THR A 77 -24.07 0.50 -11.79
C THR A 77 -23.63 1.96 -11.96
N LEU A 78 -22.66 2.43 -11.16
CA LEU A 78 -22.16 3.79 -11.30
C LEU A 78 -21.46 3.98 -12.65
N PRO A 79 -21.50 5.21 -13.23
CA PRO A 79 -20.65 5.51 -14.37
C PRO A 79 -19.18 5.24 -14.03
N ARG A 80 -18.39 4.83 -15.03
CA ARG A 80 -17.02 4.37 -14.77
C ARG A 80 -16.18 5.37 -13.97
N LYS A 81 -16.27 6.66 -14.33
CA LYS A 81 -15.50 7.67 -13.63
C LYS A 81 -15.90 7.76 -12.15
N ALA A 82 -17.20 7.75 -11.88
CA ALA A 82 -17.71 7.81 -10.52
C ALA A 82 -17.31 6.55 -9.74
N LEU A 83 -17.31 5.39 -10.37
CA LEU A 83 -16.89 4.15 -9.75
C LEU A 83 -15.41 4.18 -9.40
N ILE A 84 -14.57 4.63 -10.31
CA ILE A 84 -13.12 4.75 -10.07
C ILE A 84 -12.87 5.68 -8.89
N ASP A 85 -13.53 6.83 -8.82
CA ASP A 85 -13.39 7.76 -7.72
C ASP A 85 -13.87 7.16 -6.39
N CYS A 86 -15.00 6.43 -6.43
CA CYS A 86 -15.56 5.78 -5.25
C CYS A 86 -14.62 4.70 -4.69
N LEU A 87 -13.91 3.97 -5.56
CA LEU A 87 -13.01 2.89 -5.16
C LEU A 87 -11.63 3.38 -4.73
N GLN A 88 -11.37 4.67 -4.77
CA GLN A 88 -10.06 5.22 -4.45
C GLN A 88 -9.52 4.74 -3.08
N PRO A 89 -10.31 4.60 -2.00
CA PRO A 89 -9.78 4.08 -0.74
C PRO A 89 -9.21 2.66 -0.81
N ASP A 90 -9.61 1.86 -1.79
CA ASP A 90 -9.09 0.51 -1.96
C ASP A 90 -7.69 0.49 -2.57
N ARG A 91 -7.32 1.53 -3.30
CA ARG A 91 -5.99 1.69 -3.89
C ARG A 91 -5.06 2.31 -2.88
N ARG A 92 -4.37 1.47 -2.10
CA ARG A 92 -3.60 1.95 -0.97
C ARG A 92 -2.36 1.12 -0.71
N ILE A 93 -1.47 1.69 0.08
CA ILE A 93 -0.34 0.99 0.68
C ILE A 93 -0.57 0.96 2.20
N GLU A 94 -0.47 -0.21 2.80
CA GLU A 94 -0.49 -0.36 4.25
C GLU A 94 0.92 -0.70 4.72
N ILE A 95 1.32 -0.13 5.84
CA ILE A 95 2.66 -0.32 6.38
C ILE A 95 2.53 -0.77 7.83
N GLN A 96 3.14 -1.92 8.12
CA GLN A 96 3.22 -2.46 9.47
C GLN A 96 4.64 -2.25 9.99
N LEU A 97 4.75 -1.66 11.17
CA LEU A 97 6.03 -1.33 11.76
C LEU A 97 6.22 -2.08 13.07
N ILE A 98 7.42 -2.62 13.26
CA ILE A 98 7.84 -3.19 14.54
C ILE A 98 9.11 -2.49 14.95
N GLY A 99 9.09 -1.87 16.13
CA GLY A 99 10.22 -1.10 16.61
C GLY A 99 9.86 -0.28 17.83
N SER A 100 10.75 0.61 18.22
CA SER A 100 10.51 1.52 19.35
C SER A 100 10.80 2.96 18.94
N LYS A 101 9.94 3.84 19.39
CA LYS A 101 10.05 5.27 19.11
C LYS A 101 11.09 5.97 20.02
#